data_979d98d834bb74ad7f5baa8caf3e1473
#
_entry.id   979d98d834bb74ad7f5baa8caf3e1473
#
_cell.length_a   1.000
_cell.length_b   1.000
_cell.length_c   1.000
_cell.angle_alpha   90.00
_cell.angle_beta   90.00
_cell.angle_gamma   90.00
#
_symmetry.space_group_name_H-M   'P 1'
#
loop_
_entity.id
_entity.type
_entity.pdbx_description
1 polymer ?
#
loop_
_entity_poly.entity_id
_entity_poly.type
_entity_poly.pdbx_seq_one_letter_code
_entity_poly.pdbx_strand_id
1 'polypeptide(L)'
;MLRLIKDYWQRFKRPSAYIGMGTLSLGGFLAGIIFWGGFNTALEFTNTETFCIGCHEMQNNPYQELASTIHYTNRSGVRAMCSNCHVPHDWTYKIARKMQASKEVWGKIFGTINTREKFLEKRRELAEREWARLKANDSLECRNCHALQSMDFTLQSPRAQAMHSTLLASGEKTCIDCHKGIAHHLPDMEGVPMVTDAMHEQMLKQSLQPWELYIAQEIAAAPRAAN
;
A
#
# COMPACT_ATOMS: atom_id res chain seq x y z
N MET A 1 22.07 -20.68 -34.44
CA MET A 1 21.79 -20.27 -33.05
C MET A 1 21.67 -21.47 -32.10
N LEU A 2 20.79 -22.45 -32.33
CA LEU A 2 20.62 -23.67 -31.49
C LEU A 2 21.88 -24.50 -31.27
N ARG A 3 22.74 -24.65 -32.27
CA ARG A 3 24.04 -25.39 -32.14
C ARG A 3 24.98 -24.65 -31.17
N LEU A 4 25.09 -23.32 -31.24
CA LEU A 4 25.92 -22.54 -30.35
C LEU A 4 25.46 -22.65 -28.88
N ILE A 5 24.15 -22.64 -28.65
CA ILE A 5 23.58 -22.84 -27.32
C ILE A 5 23.88 -24.22 -26.79
N LYS A 6 23.75 -25.28 -27.64
CA LYS A 6 24.04 -26.65 -27.26
C LYS A 6 25.53 -26.87 -26.95
N ASP A 7 26.42 -26.30 -27.75
CA ASP A 7 27.87 -26.37 -27.52
C ASP A 7 28.30 -25.64 -26.25
N TYR A 8 27.70 -24.45 -25.99
CA TYR A 8 27.93 -23.72 -24.75
C TYR A 8 27.43 -24.51 -23.52
N TRP A 9 26.25 -25.13 -23.64
CA TRP A 9 25.67 -25.97 -22.57
C TRP A 9 26.50 -27.25 -22.32
N GLN A 10 27.07 -27.85 -23.34
CA GLN A 10 27.96 -28.99 -23.17
C GLN A 10 29.29 -28.60 -22.51
N ARG A 11 29.84 -27.43 -22.85
CA ARG A 11 31.06 -26.91 -22.20
C ARG A 11 30.80 -26.59 -20.72
N PHE A 12 29.65 -26.01 -20.41
CA PHE A 12 29.25 -25.69 -19.04
C PHE A 12 29.12 -26.94 -18.14
N LYS A 13 28.71 -28.07 -18.72
CA LYS A 13 28.57 -29.35 -17.99
C LYS A 13 29.87 -30.15 -17.83
N ARG A 14 30.96 -29.76 -18.48
CA ARG A 14 32.22 -30.48 -18.32
C ARG A 14 32.85 -30.20 -16.97
N PRO A 15 33.32 -31.24 -16.24
CA PRO A 15 34.05 -31.04 -15.01
C PRO A 15 35.32 -30.19 -15.30
N SER A 16 35.62 -29.24 -14.41
CA SER A 16 36.83 -28.44 -14.54
C SER A 16 38.05 -29.28 -14.25
N ALA A 17 39.04 -29.26 -15.18
CA ALA A 17 40.33 -29.88 -14.98
C ALA A 17 41.27 -29.04 -14.07
N TYR A 18 40.94 -27.77 -13.88
CA TYR A 18 41.83 -26.79 -13.21
C TYR A 18 41.33 -26.36 -11.84
N ILE A 19 40.04 -26.53 -11.55
CA ILE A 19 39.43 -26.06 -10.29
C ILE A 19 38.78 -27.25 -9.60
N GLY A 20 39.26 -27.52 -8.38
CA GLY A 20 38.70 -28.62 -7.57
C GLY A 20 37.26 -28.33 -7.11
N MET A 21 36.46 -29.38 -6.95
CA MET A 21 35.06 -29.32 -6.48
C MET A 21 34.89 -28.50 -5.21
N GLY A 22 35.80 -28.64 -4.25
CA GLY A 22 35.78 -27.88 -2.99
C GLY A 22 35.89 -26.38 -3.22
N THR A 23 36.79 -25.93 -4.12
CA THR A 23 36.94 -24.51 -4.45
C THR A 23 35.72 -23.97 -5.16
N LEU A 24 35.12 -24.73 -6.10
CA LEU A 24 33.89 -24.33 -6.76
C LEU A 24 32.72 -24.23 -5.80
N SER A 25 32.56 -25.20 -4.88
CA SER A 25 31.50 -25.18 -3.89
C SER A 25 31.66 -24.02 -2.91
N LEU A 26 32.86 -23.81 -2.37
CA LEU A 26 33.11 -22.70 -1.45
C LEU A 26 32.97 -21.34 -2.16
N GLY A 27 33.53 -21.21 -3.36
CA GLY A 27 33.40 -20.00 -4.16
C GLY A 27 31.96 -19.68 -4.52
N GLY A 28 31.18 -20.69 -4.94
CA GLY A 28 29.75 -20.55 -5.21
C GLY A 28 28.93 -20.17 -3.97
N PHE A 29 29.25 -20.77 -2.82
CA PHE A 29 28.60 -20.45 -1.54
C PHE A 29 28.88 -19.00 -1.12
N LEU A 30 30.15 -18.57 -1.16
CA LEU A 30 30.51 -17.19 -0.83
C LEU A 30 29.91 -16.18 -1.81
N ALA A 31 29.94 -16.47 -3.12
CA ALA A 31 29.29 -15.65 -4.13
C ALA A 31 27.79 -15.55 -3.91
N GLY A 32 27.12 -16.65 -3.51
CA GLY A 32 25.71 -16.65 -3.15
C GLY A 32 25.38 -15.77 -1.96
N ILE A 33 26.20 -15.82 -0.91
CA ILE A 33 26.05 -14.93 0.28
C ILE A 33 26.20 -13.47 -0.14
N ILE A 34 27.25 -13.13 -0.89
CA ILE A 34 27.51 -11.76 -1.34
C ILE A 34 26.37 -11.28 -2.26
N PHE A 35 25.94 -12.10 -3.19
CA PHE A 35 24.81 -11.78 -4.08
C PHE A 35 23.53 -11.52 -3.26
N TRP A 36 23.17 -12.44 -2.38
CA TRP A 36 21.95 -12.33 -1.58
C TRP A 36 21.97 -11.13 -0.65
N GLY A 37 23.09 -10.94 0.06
CA GLY A 37 23.28 -9.78 0.93
C GLY A 37 23.24 -8.46 0.16
N GLY A 38 23.97 -8.37 -0.94
CA GLY A 38 23.97 -7.18 -1.81
C GLY A 38 22.60 -6.89 -2.42
N PHE A 39 21.89 -7.93 -2.89
CA PHE A 39 20.55 -7.81 -3.43
C PHE A 39 19.55 -7.26 -2.39
N ASN A 40 19.53 -7.84 -1.18
CA ASN A 40 18.65 -7.34 -0.13
C ASN A 40 19.01 -5.92 0.33
N THR A 41 20.30 -5.62 0.45
CA THR A 41 20.76 -4.25 0.75
C THR A 41 20.28 -3.26 -0.30
N ALA A 42 20.37 -3.60 -1.58
CA ALA A 42 19.90 -2.75 -2.67
C ALA A 42 18.36 -2.57 -2.62
N LEU A 43 17.62 -3.63 -2.30
CA LEU A 43 16.17 -3.53 -2.12
C LEU A 43 15.82 -2.57 -0.98
N GLU A 44 16.47 -2.67 0.17
CA GLU A 44 16.20 -1.78 1.31
C GLU A 44 16.69 -0.35 1.05
N PHE A 45 17.82 -0.16 0.40
CA PHE A 45 18.27 1.16 -0.02
C PHE A 45 17.22 1.87 -0.89
N THR A 46 16.61 1.15 -1.83
CA THR A 46 15.55 1.70 -2.69
C THR A 46 14.20 1.88 -1.98
N ASN A 47 14.08 1.54 -0.69
CA ASN A 47 12.93 1.82 0.17
C ASN A 47 13.13 3.08 1.03
N THR A 48 14.33 3.66 1.04
CA THR A 48 14.59 4.86 1.83
C THR A 48 13.85 6.08 1.25
N GLU A 49 13.43 6.98 2.12
CA GLU A 49 12.79 8.22 1.70
C GLU A 49 13.73 9.06 0.82
N THR A 50 15.02 9.10 1.19
CA THR A 50 16.07 9.78 0.41
C THR A 50 16.13 9.28 -1.03
N PHE A 51 16.00 7.97 -1.24
CA PHE A 51 15.94 7.41 -2.59
C PHE A 51 14.70 7.90 -3.34
N CYS A 52 13.54 7.84 -2.71
CA CYS A 52 12.25 8.24 -3.33
C CYS A 52 12.26 9.71 -3.73
N ILE A 53 12.69 10.60 -2.83
CA ILE A 53 12.74 12.05 -3.09
C ILE A 53 13.97 12.50 -3.89
N GLY A 54 14.88 11.58 -4.22
CA GLY A 54 15.99 11.82 -5.14
C GLY A 54 15.55 12.23 -6.56
N CYS A 55 14.29 11.93 -6.93
CA CYS A 55 13.67 12.45 -8.13
C CYS A 55 12.92 13.75 -7.81
N HIS A 56 13.24 14.84 -8.55
CA HIS A 56 12.63 16.14 -8.28
C HIS A 56 11.11 16.16 -8.43
N GLU A 57 10.55 15.30 -9.28
CA GLU A 57 9.10 15.15 -9.42
C GLU A 57 8.45 14.68 -8.11
N MET A 58 9.11 13.75 -7.43
CA MET A 58 8.64 13.23 -6.14
C MET A 58 8.85 14.23 -5.03
N GLN A 59 10.01 14.91 -5.03
CA GLN A 59 10.33 15.91 -4.02
C GLN A 59 9.42 17.13 -4.10
N ASN A 60 9.14 17.63 -5.30
CA ASN A 60 8.40 18.87 -5.51
C ASN A 60 6.87 18.72 -5.51
N ASN A 61 6.35 17.50 -5.59
CA ASN A 61 4.92 17.23 -5.61
C ASN A 61 4.50 16.30 -4.46
N PRO A 62 4.55 14.97 -4.55
CA PRO A 62 4.01 14.09 -3.50
C PRO A 62 4.64 14.31 -2.11
N TYR A 63 5.95 14.60 -2.04
CA TYR A 63 6.61 14.79 -0.76
C TYR A 63 6.15 16.06 -0.04
N GLN A 64 5.99 17.17 -0.76
CA GLN A 64 5.48 18.41 -0.17
C GLN A 64 4.05 18.25 0.34
N GLU A 65 3.24 17.48 -0.40
CA GLU A 65 1.87 17.17 0.00
C GLU A 65 1.85 16.30 1.26
N LEU A 66 2.66 15.22 1.29
CA LEU A 66 2.80 14.36 2.47
C LEU A 66 3.23 15.16 3.70
N ALA A 67 4.20 16.07 3.55
CA ALA A 67 4.74 16.86 4.65
C ALA A 67 3.69 17.72 5.37
N SER A 68 2.58 18.04 4.72
CA SER A 68 1.45 18.78 5.29
C SER A 68 0.40 17.91 5.99
N THR A 69 0.57 16.58 6.01
CA THR A 69 -0.44 15.65 6.51
C THR A 69 -0.16 15.15 7.92
N ILE A 70 -1.20 14.59 8.55
CA ILE A 70 -1.12 13.92 9.85
C ILE A 70 -0.22 12.68 9.81
N HIS A 71 0.01 12.08 8.64
CA HIS A 71 0.93 10.96 8.47
C HIS A 71 2.40 11.37 8.51
N TYR A 72 2.70 12.65 8.32
CA TYR A 72 4.05 13.21 8.45
C TYR A 72 4.30 13.76 9.85
N THR A 73 3.36 14.54 10.39
CA THR A 73 3.48 15.17 11.72
C THR A 73 2.20 14.96 12.51
N ASN A 74 2.30 14.28 13.65
CA ASN A 74 1.16 13.98 14.50
C ASN A 74 1.56 13.91 15.98
N ARG A 75 0.56 13.88 16.85
CA ARG A 75 0.74 13.84 18.31
C ARG A 75 1.42 12.56 18.84
N SER A 76 1.36 11.47 18.10
CA SER A 76 1.97 10.18 18.52
C SER A 76 3.46 10.09 18.21
N GLY A 77 3.97 10.96 17.33
CA GLY A 77 5.35 10.93 16.86
C GLY A 77 5.64 9.79 15.86
N VAL A 78 4.64 9.01 15.46
CA VAL A 78 4.79 7.96 14.43
C VAL A 78 4.67 8.58 13.06
N ARG A 79 5.78 8.71 12.36
CA ARG A 79 5.85 9.26 11.01
C ARG A 79 5.81 8.16 9.97
N ALA A 80 4.95 8.28 8.98
CA ALA A 80 4.93 7.42 7.81
C ALA A 80 5.88 7.96 6.73
N MET A 81 6.74 7.09 6.20
CA MET A 81 7.57 7.35 5.02
C MET A 81 6.89 6.84 3.76
N CYS A 82 7.36 7.29 2.58
CA CYS A 82 6.83 6.84 1.29
C CYS A 82 6.70 5.32 1.19
N SER A 83 7.73 4.58 1.61
CA SER A 83 7.75 3.11 1.55
C SER A 83 6.72 2.44 2.47
N ASN A 84 6.30 3.07 3.57
CA ASN A 84 5.31 2.48 4.47
C ASN A 84 3.92 2.31 3.81
N CYS A 85 3.59 3.19 2.85
CA CYS A 85 2.32 3.15 2.11
C CYS A 85 2.46 2.53 0.71
N HIS A 86 3.66 2.65 0.09
CA HIS A 86 3.85 2.27 -1.31
C HIS A 86 4.60 0.96 -1.53
N VAL A 87 5.22 0.39 -0.48
CA VAL A 87 6.01 -0.85 -0.59
C VAL A 87 5.59 -1.84 0.47
N PRO A 88 4.98 -2.96 0.10
CA PRO A 88 4.63 -4.02 1.04
C PRO A 88 5.83 -4.53 1.83
N HIS A 89 5.62 -4.92 3.10
CA HIS A 89 6.68 -5.48 3.94
C HIS A 89 7.03 -6.91 3.55
N ASP A 90 6.04 -7.70 3.14
CA ASP A 90 6.24 -9.07 2.68
C ASP A 90 7.13 -9.14 1.44
N TRP A 91 8.07 -10.06 1.44
CA TRP A 91 9.11 -10.15 0.42
C TRP A 91 8.55 -10.37 -0.99
N THR A 92 7.59 -11.25 -1.15
CA THR A 92 6.97 -11.58 -2.45
C THR A 92 6.25 -10.36 -3.04
N TYR A 93 5.43 -9.70 -2.23
CA TYR A 93 4.71 -8.48 -2.63
C TYR A 93 5.67 -7.31 -2.84
N LYS A 94 6.74 -7.21 -2.04
CA LYS A 94 7.81 -6.21 -2.21
C LYS A 94 8.46 -6.33 -3.59
N ILE A 95 8.86 -7.53 -4.00
CA ILE A 95 9.44 -7.77 -5.32
C ILE A 95 8.45 -7.43 -6.43
N ALA A 96 7.21 -7.92 -6.33
CA ALA A 96 6.17 -7.62 -7.32
C ALA A 96 5.96 -6.09 -7.45
N ARG A 97 5.92 -5.35 -6.34
CA ARG A 97 5.80 -3.89 -6.36
C ARG A 97 7.00 -3.20 -7.00
N LYS A 98 8.22 -3.67 -6.71
CA LYS A 98 9.44 -3.14 -7.35
C LYS A 98 9.42 -3.34 -8.86
N MET A 99 8.97 -4.51 -9.33
CA MET A 99 8.79 -4.76 -10.76
C MET A 99 7.74 -3.82 -11.38
N GLN A 100 6.63 -3.58 -10.72
CA GLN A 100 5.62 -2.61 -11.17
C GLN A 100 6.17 -1.18 -11.22
N ALA A 101 6.93 -0.77 -10.20
CA ALA A 101 7.52 0.55 -10.09
C ALA A 101 8.58 0.84 -11.18
N SER A 102 9.10 -0.18 -11.85
CA SER A 102 10.03 0.02 -12.97
C SER A 102 9.43 0.89 -14.08
N LYS A 103 8.10 0.87 -14.27
CA LYS A 103 7.40 1.75 -15.23
C LYS A 103 7.55 3.23 -14.87
N GLU A 104 7.60 3.56 -13.58
CA GLU A 104 7.77 4.92 -13.08
C GLU A 104 9.19 5.43 -13.36
N VAL A 105 10.18 4.54 -13.19
CA VAL A 105 11.58 4.82 -13.56
C VAL A 105 11.71 5.08 -15.07
N TRP A 106 11.08 4.26 -15.90
CA TRP A 106 11.03 4.48 -17.35
C TRP A 106 10.33 5.78 -17.69
N GLY A 107 9.21 6.10 -17.01
CA GLY A 107 8.51 7.38 -17.16
C GLY A 107 9.42 8.58 -16.89
N LYS A 108 10.29 8.49 -15.89
CA LYS A 108 11.32 9.49 -15.61
C LYS A 108 12.34 9.60 -16.74
N ILE A 109 12.92 8.47 -17.16
CA ILE A 109 13.97 8.42 -18.20
C ILE A 109 13.45 8.97 -19.53
N PHE A 110 12.24 8.60 -19.94
CA PHE A 110 11.63 9.07 -21.18
C PHE A 110 10.89 10.42 -21.06
N GLY A 111 10.93 11.04 -19.88
CA GLY A 111 10.38 12.39 -19.69
C GLY A 111 8.87 12.51 -19.74
N THR A 112 8.12 11.41 -19.42
CA THR A 112 6.64 11.43 -19.44
C THR A 112 6.03 12.09 -18.21
N ILE A 113 6.81 12.25 -17.12
CA ILE A 113 6.40 12.85 -15.84
C ILE A 113 7.46 13.83 -15.31
N ASN A 114 8.39 14.27 -16.14
CA ASN A 114 9.56 15.02 -15.71
C ASN A 114 9.33 16.52 -15.45
N THR A 115 8.11 17.02 -15.59
CA THR A 115 7.73 18.37 -15.18
C THR A 115 6.49 18.34 -14.30
N ARG A 116 6.26 19.44 -13.54
CA ARG A 116 5.09 19.56 -12.68
C ARG A 116 3.78 19.45 -13.47
N GLU A 117 3.73 20.10 -14.63
CA GLU A 117 2.55 20.10 -15.51
C GLU A 117 2.21 18.67 -15.96
N LYS A 118 3.19 17.95 -16.50
CA LYS A 118 3.01 16.54 -16.92
C LYS A 118 2.63 15.63 -15.75
N PHE A 119 3.18 15.88 -14.56
CA PHE A 119 2.80 15.15 -13.36
C PHE A 119 1.33 15.41 -13.00
N LEU A 120 0.89 16.68 -13.04
CA LEU A 120 -0.49 17.06 -12.73
C LEU A 120 -1.49 16.50 -13.76
N GLU A 121 -1.15 16.52 -15.05
CA GLU A 121 -1.96 15.90 -16.11
C GLU A 121 -2.17 14.39 -15.89
N LYS A 122 -1.15 13.71 -15.37
CA LYS A 122 -1.19 12.27 -15.10
C LYS A 122 -1.65 11.92 -13.68
N ARG A 123 -1.88 12.90 -12.82
CA ARG A 123 -2.21 12.69 -11.40
C ARG A 123 -3.36 11.72 -11.21
N ARG A 124 -4.43 11.86 -12.00
CA ARG A 124 -5.61 11.00 -11.92
C ARG A 124 -5.26 9.54 -12.26
N GLU A 125 -4.59 9.32 -13.38
CA GLU A 125 -4.15 7.98 -13.80
C GLU A 125 -3.26 7.32 -12.75
N LEU A 126 -2.31 8.08 -12.18
CA LEU A 126 -1.39 7.60 -11.14
C LEU A 126 -2.15 7.26 -9.84
N ALA A 127 -3.09 8.11 -9.43
CA ALA A 127 -3.90 7.90 -8.24
C ALA A 127 -4.84 6.69 -8.38
N GLU A 128 -5.55 6.55 -9.49
CA GLU A 128 -6.46 5.43 -9.76
C GLU A 128 -5.71 4.09 -9.77
N ARG A 129 -4.50 4.06 -10.35
CA ARG A 129 -3.63 2.87 -10.34
C ARG A 129 -3.23 2.48 -8.93
N GLU A 130 -2.87 3.45 -8.10
CA GLU A 130 -2.45 3.19 -6.73
C GLU A 130 -3.64 2.79 -5.85
N TRP A 131 -4.80 3.42 -5.99
CA TRP A 131 -6.02 3.01 -5.30
C TRP A 131 -6.44 1.59 -5.67
N ALA A 132 -6.37 1.24 -6.96
CA ALA A 132 -6.68 -0.12 -7.42
C ALA A 132 -5.72 -1.16 -6.81
N ARG A 133 -4.43 -0.83 -6.72
CA ARG A 133 -3.41 -1.68 -6.07
C ARG A 133 -3.71 -1.89 -4.59
N LEU A 134 -3.94 -0.80 -3.85
CA LEU A 134 -4.27 -0.86 -2.43
C LEU A 134 -5.58 -1.59 -2.16
N LYS A 135 -6.57 -1.43 -3.04
CA LYS A 135 -7.82 -2.17 -2.95
C LYS A 135 -7.61 -3.67 -3.18
N ALA A 136 -6.81 -4.04 -4.18
CA ALA A 136 -6.57 -5.44 -4.52
C ALA A 136 -5.85 -6.24 -3.43
N ASN A 137 -5.09 -5.58 -2.55
CA ASN A 137 -4.40 -6.21 -1.42
C ASN A 137 -5.05 -5.91 -0.06
N ASP A 138 -6.32 -5.52 -0.04
CA ASP A 138 -7.09 -5.17 1.16
C ASP A 138 -6.41 -4.07 2.00
N SER A 139 -5.80 -3.08 1.34
CA SER A 139 -5.08 -1.98 1.97
C SER A 139 -4.03 -2.46 2.98
N LEU A 140 -3.27 -3.49 2.60
CA LEU A 140 -2.28 -4.16 3.45
C LEU A 140 -1.31 -3.18 4.12
N GLU A 141 -0.85 -2.19 3.39
CA GLU A 141 0.11 -1.21 3.91
C GLU A 141 -0.51 -0.34 5.02
N CYS A 142 -1.78 -0.01 4.92
CA CYS A 142 -2.51 0.70 5.97
C CYS A 142 -2.62 -0.17 7.24
N ARG A 143 -2.91 -1.46 7.05
CA ARG A 143 -3.09 -2.44 8.13
C ARG A 143 -1.80 -2.76 8.88
N ASN A 144 -0.64 -2.44 8.35
CA ASN A 144 0.64 -2.56 9.06
C ASN A 144 0.71 -1.65 10.30
N CYS A 145 -0.02 -0.52 10.29
CA CYS A 145 -0.09 0.42 11.41
C CYS A 145 -1.50 0.53 12.00
N HIS A 146 -2.54 0.34 11.18
CA HIS A 146 -3.95 0.45 11.55
C HIS A 146 -4.61 -0.93 11.66
N ALA A 147 -4.30 -1.67 12.73
CA ALA A 147 -4.90 -2.99 12.98
C ALA A 147 -6.37 -2.84 13.38
N LEU A 148 -7.28 -3.41 12.60
CA LEU A 148 -8.72 -3.33 12.82
C LEU A 148 -9.12 -3.85 14.22
N GLN A 149 -8.48 -4.94 14.65
CA GLN A 149 -8.71 -5.59 15.95
C GLN A 149 -8.32 -4.71 17.16
N SER A 150 -7.48 -3.71 16.91
CA SER A 150 -6.99 -2.78 17.95
C SER A 150 -7.70 -1.42 17.90
N MET A 151 -8.68 -1.25 17.01
CA MET A 151 -9.44 -0.01 16.89
C MET A 151 -10.65 -0.03 17.82
N ASP A 152 -10.75 0.96 18.70
CA ASP A 152 -11.98 1.23 19.43
C ASP A 152 -12.87 2.17 18.61
N PHE A 153 -13.88 1.62 17.96
CA PHE A 153 -14.79 2.39 17.12
C PHE A 153 -15.65 3.36 17.93
N THR A 154 -15.85 3.13 19.24
CA THR A 154 -16.67 4.01 20.08
C THR A 154 -15.99 5.38 20.32
N LEU A 155 -14.67 5.46 20.15
CA LEU A 155 -13.90 6.69 20.27
C LEU A 155 -13.82 7.49 18.95
N GLN A 156 -14.42 6.98 17.89
CA GLN A 156 -14.44 7.63 16.58
C GLN A 156 -15.68 8.51 16.42
N SER A 157 -15.68 9.34 15.37
CA SER A 157 -16.89 10.08 15.01
C SER A 157 -18.05 9.13 14.67
N PRO A 158 -19.31 9.50 14.89
CA PRO A 158 -20.46 8.63 14.60
C PRO A 158 -20.45 8.07 13.17
N ARG A 159 -20.05 8.88 12.19
CA ARG A 159 -19.91 8.45 10.80
C ARG A 159 -18.81 7.40 10.63
N ALA A 160 -17.64 7.63 11.21
CA ALA A 160 -16.53 6.67 11.12
C ALA A 160 -16.87 5.36 11.84
N GLN A 161 -17.48 5.44 13.03
CA GLN A 161 -17.94 4.27 13.76
C GLN A 161 -18.90 3.42 12.93
N ALA A 162 -19.94 4.02 12.35
CA ALA A 162 -20.90 3.32 11.52
C ALA A 162 -20.26 2.63 10.30
N MET A 163 -19.37 3.34 9.58
CA MET A 163 -18.70 2.79 8.40
C MET A 163 -17.71 1.69 8.74
N HIS A 164 -16.95 1.84 9.82
CA HIS A 164 -15.95 0.85 10.22
C HIS A 164 -16.60 -0.40 10.81
N SER A 165 -17.65 -0.27 11.62
CA SER A 165 -18.35 -1.42 12.20
C SER A 165 -19.19 -2.21 11.19
N THR A 166 -19.54 -1.63 10.05
CA THR A 166 -20.34 -2.27 9.02
C THR A 166 -19.50 -2.66 7.82
N LEU A 167 -19.13 -1.71 6.96
CA LEU A 167 -18.48 -1.98 5.67
C LEU A 167 -17.04 -2.49 5.79
N LEU A 168 -16.27 -1.94 6.74
CA LEU A 168 -14.91 -2.37 6.94
C LEU A 168 -14.85 -3.71 7.68
N ALA A 169 -15.65 -3.88 8.72
CA ALA A 169 -15.71 -5.12 9.50
C ALA A 169 -16.27 -6.31 8.70
N SER A 170 -17.20 -6.08 7.76
CA SER A 170 -17.72 -7.11 6.86
C SER A 170 -16.76 -7.47 5.72
N GLY A 171 -15.71 -6.66 5.47
CA GLY A 171 -14.83 -6.82 4.32
C GLY A 171 -15.42 -6.34 2.98
N GLU A 172 -16.60 -5.68 2.99
CA GLU A 172 -17.21 -5.12 1.78
C GLU A 172 -16.39 -3.97 1.20
N LYS A 173 -15.75 -3.18 2.07
CA LYS A 173 -14.88 -2.07 1.68
C LYS A 173 -13.52 -2.21 2.34
N THR A 174 -12.51 -1.69 1.64
CA THR A 174 -11.15 -1.56 2.18
C THR A 174 -10.89 -0.13 2.63
N CYS A 175 -9.77 0.11 3.34
CA CYS A 175 -9.43 1.45 3.82
C CYS A 175 -9.40 2.47 2.69
N ILE A 176 -8.79 2.13 1.55
CA ILE A 176 -8.63 3.04 0.43
C ILE A 176 -9.93 3.35 -0.32
N ASP A 177 -10.97 2.55 -0.18
CA ASP A 177 -12.27 2.86 -0.80
C ASP A 177 -12.84 4.18 -0.26
N CYS A 178 -12.57 4.50 1.01
CA CYS A 178 -13.06 5.69 1.70
C CYS A 178 -11.95 6.72 1.99
N HIS A 179 -10.73 6.26 2.32
CA HIS A 179 -9.63 7.12 2.76
C HIS A 179 -8.70 7.54 1.62
N LYS A 180 -9.27 8.11 0.54
CA LYS A 180 -8.49 8.75 -0.53
C LYS A 180 -8.02 10.14 -0.08
N GLY A 181 -6.85 10.57 -0.55
CA GLY A 181 -6.33 11.91 -0.26
C GLY A 181 -5.71 12.11 1.12
N ILE A 182 -5.42 11.03 1.88
CA ILE A 182 -4.85 11.13 3.23
C ILE A 182 -3.37 11.53 3.27
N ALA A 183 -2.66 11.38 2.16
CA ALA A 183 -1.23 11.67 2.06
C ALA A 183 -0.89 12.60 0.89
N HIS A 184 -1.77 12.71 -0.09
CA HIS A 184 -1.56 13.50 -1.31
C HIS A 184 -2.85 14.21 -1.71
N HIS A 185 -2.71 15.34 -2.40
CA HIS A 185 -3.86 16.04 -2.96
C HIS A 185 -4.62 15.15 -3.94
N LEU A 186 -5.94 15.15 -3.83
CA LEU A 186 -6.79 14.42 -4.75
C LEU A 186 -6.66 15.00 -6.16
N PRO A 187 -6.73 14.16 -7.21
CA PRO A 187 -6.99 14.63 -8.57
C PRO A 187 -8.40 15.19 -8.71
N ASP A 188 -8.78 15.57 -9.90
CA ASP A 188 -10.21 15.76 -10.23
C ASP A 188 -10.96 14.45 -9.91
N MET A 189 -11.99 14.56 -9.08
CA MET A 189 -12.77 13.42 -8.56
C MET A 189 -14.06 13.19 -9.34
N GLU A 190 -14.30 13.89 -10.45
CA GLU A 190 -15.49 13.68 -11.27
C GLU A 190 -15.56 12.21 -11.75
N GLY A 191 -16.68 11.55 -11.48
CA GLY A 191 -16.92 10.15 -11.82
C GLY A 191 -16.14 9.13 -10.97
N VAL A 192 -15.36 9.54 -9.97
CA VAL A 192 -14.72 8.62 -9.02
C VAL A 192 -15.70 8.23 -7.92
N PRO A 193 -16.00 6.94 -7.71
CA PRO A 193 -16.91 6.51 -6.66
C PRO A 193 -16.37 6.92 -5.27
N MET A 194 -17.16 7.68 -4.55
CA MET A 194 -16.91 8.08 -3.16
C MET A 194 -18.11 7.67 -2.31
N VAL A 195 -17.88 7.45 -1.02
CA VAL A 195 -18.98 7.28 -0.07
C VAL A 195 -19.67 8.63 0.12
N THR A 196 -20.85 8.78 -0.46
CA THR A 196 -21.64 10.01 -0.37
C THR A 196 -22.39 10.10 0.95
N ASP A 197 -22.85 11.31 1.32
CA ASP A 197 -23.69 11.48 2.51
C ASP A 197 -25.02 10.74 2.38
N ALA A 198 -25.58 10.62 1.18
CA ALA A 198 -26.77 9.82 0.92
C ALA A 198 -26.56 8.33 1.19
N MET A 199 -25.41 7.77 0.77
CA MET A 199 -25.04 6.39 1.09
C MET A 199 -24.84 6.20 2.60
N HIS A 200 -24.21 7.17 3.24
CA HIS A 200 -24.02 7.17 4.69
C HIS A 200 -25.37 7.19 5.43
N GLU A 201 -26.28 8.08 5.04
CA GLU A 201 -27.63 8.15 5.63
C GLU A 201 -28.44 6.86 5.44
N GLN A 202 -28.36 6.27 4.25
CA GLN A 202 -29.01 4.98 3.97
C GLN A 202 -28.46 3.86 4.84
N MET A 203 -27.16 3.82 5.05
CA MET A 203 -26.50 2.82 5.90
C MET A 203 -26.81 3.03 7.37
N LEU A 204 -26.85 4.27 7.86
CA LEU A 204 -27.31 4.57 9.21
C LEU A 204 -28.73 4.07 9.42
N LYS A 205 -29.63 4.30 8.48
CA LYS A 205 -30.99 3.78 8.54
C LYS A 205 -31.05 2.24 8.61
N GLN A 206 -30.15 1.58 7.87
CA GLN A 206 -30.07 0.11 7.91
C GLN A 206 -29.42 -0.44 9.18
N SER A 207 -28.43 0.28 9.75
CA SER A 207 -27.76 -0.12 11.00
C SER A 207 -28.55 0.20 12.25
N LEU A 208 -29.41 1.22 12.21
CA LEU A 208 -30.27 1.60 13.33
C LEU A 208 -31.47 0.65 13.50
N GLN A 209 -31.95 0.00 12.45
CA GLN A 209 -33.09 -0.92 12.56
C GLN A 209 -32.91 -2.07 13.57
N PRO A 210 -31.79 -2.82 13.61
CA PRO A 210 -31.57 -3.86 14.61
C PRO A 210 -31.43 -3.32 16.03
N TRP A 211 -30.81 -2.15 16.17
CA TRP A 211 -30.56 -1.51 17.46
C TRP A 211 -31.82 -0.86 18.02
N GLU A 212 -32.64 -0.20 17.21
CA GLU A 212 -33.93 0.34 17.62
C GLU A 212 -34.91 -0.80 18.03
N LEU A 213 -34.88 -1.92 17.32
CA LEU A 213 -35.59 -3.13 17.67
C LEU A 213 -35.11 -3.70 19.01
N TYR A 214 -33.80 -3.73 19.25
CA TYR A 214 -33.19 -4.18 20.50
C TYR A 214 -33.59 -3.27 21.68
N ILE A 215 -33.48 -1.95 21.54
CA ILE A 215 -33.90 -0.99 22.57
C ILE A 215 -35.43 -1.06 22.79
N ALA A 216 -36.24 -1.18 21.74
CA ALA A 216 -37.68 -1.31 21.88
C ALA A 216 -38.06 -2.60 22.62
N GLN A 217 -37.34 -3.70 22.40
CA GLN A 217 -37.51 -4.96 23.11
C GLN A 217 -37.10 -4.87 24.59
N GLU A 218 -35.99 -4.21 24.92
CA GLU A 218 -35.58 -3.99 26.31
C GLU A 218 -36.53 -3.05 27.07
N ILE A 219 -36.99 -1.97 26.44
CA ILE A 219 -37.97 -1.07 27.03
C ILE A 219 -39.32 -1.78 27.25
N ALA A 220 -39.70 -2.64 26.31
CA ALA A 220 -40.94 -3.42 26.45
C ALA A 220 -40.83 -4.54 27.50
N ALA A 221 -39.63 -5.07 27.74
CA ALA A 221 -39.36 -6.11 28.74
C ALA A 221 -39.08 -5.56 30.13
N ALA A 222 -38.88 -4.25 30.29
CA ALA A 222 -38.66 -3.62 31.60
C ALA A 222 -39.96 -3.75 32.46
N PRO A 223 -39.89 -4.31 33.68
CA PRO A 223 -41.05 -4.40 34.54
C PRO A 223 -41.60 -3.00 34.83
N ARG A 224 -42.86 -2.77 34.47
CA ARG A 224 -43.59 -1.56 34.85
C ARG A 224 -43.50 -1.43 36.36
N ALA A 225 -42.81 -0.40 36.85
CA ALA A 225 -42.83 -0.11 38.28
C ALA A 225 -44.29 0.00 38.73
N ALA A 226 -44.70 -0.87 39.65
CA ALA A 226 -45.99 -0.79 40.27
C ALA A 226 -46.05 0.48 41.12
N ASN A 227 -46.93 1.38 40.74
CA ASN A 227 -47.35 2.50 41.62
C ASN A 227 -48.27 2.00 42.73
#